data_72abcadf1fb956482d2fa67c9e671322
#
_entry.id   72abcadf1fb956482d2fa67c9e671322
#
_cell.length_a   1.000
_cell.length_b   1.000
_cell.length_c   1.000
_cell.angle_alpha   90.00
_cell.angle_beta   90.00
_cell.angle_gamma   90.00
#
_symmetry.space_group_name_H-M   'P 1'
#
loop_
_entity.id
_entity.type
_entity.pdbx_description
1 polymer ?
#
loop_
_entity_poly.entity_id
_entity_poly.type
_entity_poly.pdbx_seq_one_letter_code
_entity_poly.pdbx_strand_id
1 'polypeptide(L)'
;KFAKEFFEKDFDLIIGSRFKKKNPFLRDGMPFLRYFTNKIMSTFTSLLLNIKLTEFHTGYKIFSRNFAQKVPYLNCSNNYLFSFQVLLQAKYFNLKYDEISISSSYEGFKTSCNYSNGFIYLIQNFREITNFILARANIKNNNVFPKKN
;
A
#
# COMPACT_ATOMS: atom_id res chain seq x y z
N LYS A 1 11.36 -4.04 -16.94
CA LYS A 1 11.95 -4.60 -15.71
C LYS A 1 10.87 -5.03 -14.73
N PHE A 2 9.91 -4.14 -14.37
CA PHE A 2 8.83 -4.40 -13.42
C PHE A 2 7.96 -5.61 -13.80
N ALA A 3 7.43 -5.63 -15.03
CA ALA A 3 6.62 -6.73 -15.52
C ALA A 3 7.40 -8.05 -15.58
N LYS A 4 8.67 -8.01 -15.97
CA LYS A 4 9.54 -9.19 -16.01
C LYS A 4 9.69 -9.86 -14.65
N GLU A 5 10.00 -9.08 -13.61
CA GLU A 5 10.10 -9.60 -12.22
C GLU A 5 8.75 -10.17 -11.73
N PHE A 6 7.63 -9.59 -12.16
CA PHE A 6 6.29 -10.09 -11.82
C PHE A 6 6.01 -11.47 -12.40
N PHE A 7 6.28 -11.66 -13.70
CA PHE A 7 6.03 -12.93 -14.39
C PHE A 7 7.00 -14.05 -13.98
N GLU A 8 8.26 -13.69 -13.66
CA GLU A 8 9.27 -14.68 -13.30
C GLU A 8 9.10 -15.26 -11.87
N LYS A 9 8.47 -14.52 -10.95
CA LYS A 9 8.44 -14.88 -9.53
C LYS A 9 7.07 -15.32 -8.99
N ASP A 10 6.07 -15.45 -9.86
CA ASP A 10 4.72 -15.91 -9.49
C ASP A 10 4.11 -15.16 -8.28
N PHE A 11 4.16 -13.82 -8.32
CA PHE A 11 3.52 -12.97 -7.31
C PHE A 11 2.08 -12.61 -7.68
N ASP A 12 1.24 -12.43 -6.66
CA ASP A 12 -0.13 -11.95 -6.83
C ASP A 12 -0.20 -10.42 -6.87
N LEU A 13 0.70 -9.75 -6.15
CA LEU A 13 0.81 -8.30 -6.10
C LEU A 13 2.26 -7.87 -6.04
N ILE A 14 2.69 -7.01 -6.96
CA ILE A 14 3.96 -6.29 -6.85
C ILE A 14 3.70 -4.80 -6.77
N ILE A 15 4.38 -4.14 -5.86
CA ILE A 15 4.35 -2.68 -5.70
C ILE A 15 5.68 -2.04 -6.08
N GLY A 16 5.61 -0.81 -6.57
CA GLY A 16 6.79 0.03 -6.75
C GLY A 16 7.08 0.80 -5.46
N SER A 17 8.22 0.54 -4.83
CA SER A 17 8.65 1.27 -3.64
C SER A 17 9.73 2.29 -3.96
N ARG A 18 9.53 3.51 -3.49
CA ARG A 18 10.52 4.60 -3.56
C ARG A 18 11.57 4.47 -2.44
N PHE A 19 11.26 3.71 -1.39
CA PHE A 19 12.09 3.55 -0.18
C PHE A 19 12.98 2.30 -0.19
N LYS A 20 12.79 1.35 -1.12
CA LYS A 20 13.46 0.04 -1.08
C LYS A 20 14.99 0.09 -1.22
N LYS A 21 15.53 0.94 -2.07
CA LYS A 21 16.98 0.96 -2.36
C LYS A 21 17.68 2.27 -2.04
N LYS A 22 16.97 3.39 -2.04
CA LYS A 22 17.55 4.73 -1.88
C LYS A 22 16.58 5.63 -1.11
N ASN A 23 17.14 6.67 -0.52
CA ASN A 23 16.35 7.70 0.13
C ASN A 23 15.71 8.63 -0.93
N PRO A 24 14.36 8.63 -1.11
CA PRO A 24 13.70 9.43 -2.13
C PRO A 24 13.75 10.94 -1.83
N PHE A 25 13.97 11.36 -0.59
CA PHE A 25 14.20 12.76 -0.23
C PHE A 25 15.47 13.30 -0.91
N LEU A 26 16.58 12.55 -0.84
CA LEU A 26 17.86 12.95 -1.40
C LEU A 26 17.95 12.73 -2.92
N ARG A 27 17.29 11.68 -3.41
CA ARG A 27 17.40 11.26 -4.81
C ARG A 27 16.40 11.93 -5.73
N ASP A 28 15.14 11.98 -5.30
CA ASP A 28 13.99 12.28 -6.16
C ASP A 28 13.36 13.65 -5.86
N GLY A 29 13.91 14.41 -4.87
CA GLY A 29 13.38 15.71 -4.45
C GLY A 29 12.04 15.60 -3.70
N MET A 30 11.77 14.49 -3.04
CA MET A 30 10.53 14.32 -2.25
C MET A 30 10.48 15.35 -1.11
N PRO A 31 9.38 16.12 -0.94
CA PRO A 31 9.24 17.04 0.17
C PRO A 31 9.43 16.33 1.53
N PHE A 32 10.22 16.96 2.43
CA PHE A 32 10.59 16.35 3.72
C PHE A 32 9.42 15.85 4.53
N LEU A 33 8.35 16.64 4.67
CA LEU A 33 7.17 16.24 5.44
C LEU A 33 6.49 14.99 4.83
N ARG A 34 6.42 14.92 3.51
CA ARG A 34 5.89 13.75 2.79
C ARG A 34 6.77 12.52 2.98
N TYR A 35 8.08 12.70 2.89
CA TYR A 35 9.05 11.64 3.17
C TYR A 35 8.87 11.09 4.59
N PHE A 36 8.87 11.98 5.56
CA PHE A 36 8.80 11.63 6.99
C PHE A 36 7.49 10.92 7.34
N THR A 37 6.34 11.48 6.95
CA THR A 37 5.03 10.88 7.21
C THR A 37 4.87 9.52 6.54
N ASN A 38 5.21 9.39 5.27
CA ASN A 38 5.13 8.12 4.55
C ASN A 38 6.07 7.06 5.16
N LYS A 39 7.28 7.46 5.56
CA LYS A 39 8.24 6.55 6.17
C LYS A 39 7.77 6.03 7.52
N ILE A 40 7.28 6.93 8.39
CA ILE A 40 6.75 6.55 9.70
C ILE A 40 5.55 5.63 9.54
N MET A 41 4.55 6.00 8.72
CA MET A 41 3.34 5.21 8.54
C MET A 41 3.65 3.85 7.93
N SER A 42 4.54 3.79 6.94
CA SER A 42 4.94 2.51 6.35
C SER A 42 5.66 1.62 7.36
N THR A 43 6.58 2.18 8.16
CA THR A 43 7.31 1.43 9.19
C THR A 43 6.33 0.93 10.27
N PHE A 44 5.44 1.80 10.76
CA PHE A 44 4.43 1.44 11.75
C PHE A 44 3.53 0.30 11.25
N THR A 45 2.98 0.43 10.03
CA THR A 45 2.12 -0.60 9.43
C THR A 45 2.87 -1.91 9.21
N SER A 46 4.10 -1.84 8.73
CA SER A 46 4.98 -3.00 8.51
C SER A 46 5.20 -3.78 9.80
N LEU A 47 5.55 -3.10 10.88
CA LEU A 47 5.78 -3.72 12.19
C LEU A 47 4.49 -4.26 12.80
N LEU A 48 3.43 -3.45 12.84
CA LEU A 48 2.15 -3.81 13.48
C LEU A 48 1.49 -5.03 12.81
N LEU A 49 1.53 -5.09 11.49
CA LEU A 49 0.85 -6.14 10.72
C LEU A 49 1.79 -7.27 10.25
N ASN A 50 3.06 -7.21 10.61
CA ASN A 50 4.11 -8.11 10.14
C ASN A 50 4.08 -8.26 8.59
N ILE A 51 4.12 -7.12 7.90
CA ILE A 51 4.15 -7.01 6.44
C ILE A 51 5.53 -6.50 6.02
N LYS A 52 6.32 -7.32 5.33
CA LYS A 52 7.69 -6.97 4.93
C LYS A 52 7.72 -6.07 3.68
N LEU A 53 7.22 -4.85 3.81
CA LEU A 53 7.23 -3.83 2.76
C LEU A 53 7.79 -2.52 3.30
N THR A 54 8.49 -1.77 2.46
CA THR A 54 9.08 -0.47 2.83
C THR A 54 8.18 0.71 2.50
N GLU A 55 7.14 0.49 1.66
CA GLU A 55 6.18 1.52 1.26
C GLU A 55 4.77 0.96 1.08
N PHE A 56 3.77 1.69 1.60
CA PHE A 56 2.35 1.32 1.49
C PHE A 56 1.53 2.31 0.66
N HIS A 57 2.05 3.51 0.42
CA HIS A 57 1.31 4.66 -0.12
C HIS A 57 1.59 4.95 -1.60
N THR A 58 2.24 4.02 -2.29
CA THR A 58 2.48 4.13 -3.73
C THR A 58 1.27 3.72 -4.55
N GLY A 59 0.98 4.45 -5.62
CA GLY A 59 -0.03 4.06 -6.61
C GLY A 59 0.46 3.02 -7.63
N TYR A 60 1.77 2.78 -7.70
CA TYR A 60 2.34 1.88 -8.70
C TYR A 60 2.24 0.41 -8.26
N LYS A 61 1.30 -0.32 -8.87
CA LYS A 61 1.00 -1.71 -8.52
C LYS A 61 0.70 -2.55 -9.76
N ILE A 62 1.07 -3.82 -9.72
CA ILE A 62 0.65 -4.83 -10.69
C ILE A 62 -0.04 -5.96 -9.93
N PHE A 63 -1.19 -6.38 -10.43
CA PHE A 63 -2.01 -7.45 -9.87
C PHE A 63 -2.00 -8.67 -10.80
N SER A 64 -1.96 -9.86 -10.22
CA SER A 64 -2.19 -11.11 -10.95
C SER A 64 -3.69 -11.32 -11.21
N ARG A 65 -4.00 -12.23 -12.13
CA ARG A 65 -5.36 -12.72 -12.32
C ARG A 65 -5.91 -13.35 -11.04
N ASN A 66 -5.08 -14.10 -10.32
CA ASN A 66 -5.45 -14.73 -9.05
C ASN A 66 -5.84 -13.68 -7.99
N PHE A 67 -5.10 -12.56 -7.91
CA PHE A 67 -5.49 -11.43 -7.06
C PHE A 67 -6.88 -10.91 -7.45
N ALA A 68 -7.10 -10.61 -8.72
CA ALA A 68 -8.35 -10.03 -9.21
C ALA A 68 -9.57 -10.95 -8.99
N GLN A 69 -9.37 -12.25 -8.99
CA GLN A 69 -10.42 -13.23 -8.75
C GLN A 69 -10.73 -13.47 -7.28
N LYS A 70 -9.72 -13.40 -6.41
CA LYS A 70 -9.87 -13.72 -4.98
C LYS A 70 -10.19 -12.52 -4.10
N VAL A 71 -9.79 -11.33 -4.52
CA VAL A 71 -9.84 -10.13 -3.69
C VAL A 71 -11.01 -9.25 -4.11
N PRO A 72 -11.89 -8.85 -3.20
CA PRO A 72 -13.01 -7.95 -3.50
C PRO A 72 -12.54 -6.48 -3.59
N TYR A 73 -11.56 -6.20 -4.47
CA TYR A 73 -10.94 -4.88 -4.61
C TYR A 73 -11.92 -3.81 -5.07
N LEU A 74 -13.02 -4.17 -5.71
CA LEU A 74 -14.11 -3.26 -6.09
C LEU A 74 -14.83 -2.64 -4.88
N ASN A 75 -14.71 -3.25 -3.71
CA ASN A 75 -15.25 -2.71 -2.46
C ASN A 75 -14.29 -1.71 -1.77
N CYS A 76 -13.11 -1.50 -2.33
CA CYS A 76 -12.17 -0.48 -1.84
C CYS A 76 -12.62 0.93 -2.23
N SER A 77 -12.07 1.91 -1.53
CA SER A 77 -12.33 3.34 -1.78
C SER A 77 -11.87 3.79 -3.17
N ASN A 78 -12.57 4.73 -3.78
CA ASN A 78 -12.21 5.31 -5.08
C ASN A 78 -11.23 6.50 -4.98
N ASN A 79 -10.47 6.58 -3.88
CA ASN A 79 -9.52 7.66 -3.61
C ASN A 79 -8.12 7.10 -3.26
N TYR A 80 -7.24 7.92 -2.70
CA TYR A 80 -5.88 7.50 -2.30
C TYR A 80 -5.82 6.30 -1.36
N LEU A 81 -6.89 6.05 -0.58
CA LEU A 81 -6.98 4.93 0.35
C LEU A 81 -7.01 3.57 -0.36
N PHE A 82 -7.49 3.50 -1.61
CA PHE A 82 -7.46 2.31 -2.45
C PHE A 82 -6.10 1.61 -2.41
N SER A 83 -5.04 2.38 -2.61
CA SER A 83 -3.67 1.85 -2.65
C SER A 83 -3.26 1.15 -1.36
N PHE A 84 -3.73 1.64 -0.22
CA PHE A 84 -3.47 1.04 1.07
C PHE A 84 -4.34 -0.19 1.31
N GLN A 85 -5.64 -0.09 1.01
CA GLN A 85 -6.61 -1.18 1.20
C GLN A 85 -6.25 -2.43 0.42
N VAL A 86 -5.85 -2.32 -0.85
CA VAL A 86 -5.48 -3.50 -1.66
C VAL A 86 -4.24 -4.23 -1.13
N LEU A 87 -3.31 -3.52 -0.49
CA LEU A 87 -2.17 -4.14 0.20
C LEU A 87 -2.61 -4.93 1.43
N LEU A 88 -3.48 -4.35 2.24
CA LEU A 88 -4.06 -5.04 3.38
C LEU A 88 -4.88 -6.26 2.94
N GLN A 89 -5.64 -6.15 1.84
CA GLN A 89 -6.36 -7.29 1.26
C GLN A 89 -5.42 -8.40 0.80
N ALA A 90 -4.30 -8.09 0.14
CA ALA A 90 -3.31 -9.09 -0.24
C ALA A 90 -2.83 -9.88 0.99
N LYS A 91 -2.52 -9.19 2.09
CA LYS A 91 -2.16 -9.84 3.37
C LYS A 91 -3.33 -10.60 3.98
N TYR A 92 -4.55 -10.03 3.94
CA TYR A 92 -5.76 -10.65 4.49
C TYR A 92 -6.05 -12.00 3.81
N PHE A 93 -5.98 -12.06 2.48
CA PHE A 93 -6.22 -13.27 1.69
C PHE A 93 -5.00 -14.19 1.54
N ASN A 94 -3.90 -13.92 2.27
CA ASN A 94 -2.65 -14.69 2.25
C ASN A 94 -2.05 -14.83 0.83
N LEU A 95 -2.15 -13.78 0.03
CA LEU A 95 -1.58 -13.73 -1.32
C LEU A 95 -0.08 -13.44 -1.27
N LYS A 96 0.65 -13.83 -2.32
CA LYS A 96 2.07 -13.54 -2.47
C LYS A 96 2.27 -12.10 -2.94
N TYR A 97 3.02 -11.31 -2.19
CA TYR A 97 3.34 -9.93 -2.56
C TYR A 97 4.80 -9.60 -2.31
N ASP A 98 5.32 -8.69 -3.12
CA ASP A 98 6.69 -8.15 -2.96
C ASP A 98 6.73 -6.70 -3.45
N GLU A 99 7.87 -6.06 -3.28
CA GLU A 99 8.11 -4.71 -3.77
C GLU A 99 9.37 -4.64 -4.63
N ILE A 100 9.35 -3.76 -5.62
CA ILE A 100 10.53 -3.42 -6.40
C ILE A 100 10.86 -1.94 -6.30
N SER A 101 12.14 -1.59 -6.40
CA SER A 101 12.57 -0.20 -6.33
C SER A 101 12.16 0.57 -7.58
N ILE A 102 11.49 1.70 -7.39
CA ILE A 102 11.20 2.67 -8.45
C ILE A 102 11.83 4.03 -8.11
N SER A 103 11.99 4.87 -9.14
CA SER A 103 12.28 6.29 -9.01
C SER A 103 11.03 7.10 -9.29
N SER A 104 10.92 8.27 -8.66
CA SER A 104 9.90 9.26 -8.96
C SER A 104 10.55 10.64 -8.98
N SER A 105 10.14 11.53 -9.88
CA SER A 105 10.57 12.93 -9.88
C SER A 105 9.49 13.78 -9.20
N TYR A 106 9.92 14.69 -8.36
CA TYR A 106 9.06 15.70 -7.72
C TYR A 106 9.33 17.12 -8.26
N GLU A 107 10.24 17.26 -9.22
CA GLU A 107 10.57 18.53 -9.83
C GLU A 107 9.41 19.04 -10.71
N GLY A 108 8.99 20.28 -10.47
CA GLY A 108 7.99 20.97 -11.30
C GLY A 108 6.53 20.52 -11.15
N PHE A 109 6.23 19.53 -10.32
CA PHE A 109 4.86 19.04 -10.14
C PHE A 109 4.23 19.57 -8.86
N LYS A 110 3.03 20.16 -8.97
CA LYS A 110 2.15 20.41 -7.81
C LYS A 110 1.77 19.06 -7.22
N THR A 111 1.95 18.91 -5.92
CA THR A 111 1.58 17.67 -5.22
C THR A 111 0.06 17.51 -5.23
N SER A 112 -0.42 16.35 -5.62
CA SER A 112 -1.86 16.02 -5.70
C SER A 112 -2.59 15.97 -4.35
N CYS A 113 -1.88 16.08 -3.24
CA CYS A 113 -2.45 15.99 -1.89
C CYS A 113 -2.08 17.22 -1.07
N ASN A 114 -3.08 18.01 -0.67
CA ASN A 114 -2.96 19.08 0.30
C ASN A 114 -2.75 18.53 1.71
N TYR A 115 -2.20 19.34 2.64
CA TYR A 115 -1.95 18.93 4.03
C TYR A 115 -3.22 18.46 4.75
N SER A 116 -4.37 19.10 4.52
CA SER A 116 -5.66 18.70 5.08
C SER A 116 -6.08 17.30 4.63
N ASN A 117 -5.94 17.02 3.34
CA ASN A 117 -6.22 15.70 2.76
C ASN A 117 -5.24 14.64 3.27
N GLY A 118 -3.99 15.04 3.53
CA GLY A 118 -2.97 14.17 4.14
C GLY A 118 -3.34 13.74 5.55
N PHE A 119 -3.87 14.65 6.38
CA PHE A 119 -4.31 14.33 7.74
C PHE A 119 -5.54 13.41 7.74
N ILE A 120 -6.54 13.70 6.91
CA ILE A 120 -7.71 12.82 6.73
C ILE A 120 -7.25 11.41 6.29
N TYR A 121 -6.32 11.35 5.36
CA TYR A 121 -5.76 10.09 4.88
C TYR A 121 -5.08 9.29 6.01
N LEU A 122 -4.33 9.93 6.91
CA LEU A 122 -3.75 9.28 8.07
C LEU A 122 -4.82 8.64 8.98
N ILE A 123 -5.88 9.38 9.30
CA ILE A 123 -6.99 8.85 10.10
C ILE A 123 -7.63 7.64 9.41
N GLN A 124 -7.85 7.73 8.10
CA GLN A 124 -8.40 6.63 7.30
C GLN A 124 -7.49 5.39 7.32
N ASN A 125 -6.16 5.56 7.25
CA ASN A 125 -5.23 4.44 7.36
C ASN A 125 -5.34 3.73 8.71
N PHE A 126 -5.40 4.47 9.83
CA PHE A 126 -5.59 3.88 11.15
C PHE A 126 -6.92 3.11 11.25
N ARG A 127 -7.99 3.67 10.70
CA ARG A 127 -9.29 2.98 10.62
C ARG A 127 -9.20 1.67 9.85
N GLU A 128 -8.52 1.66 8.70
CA GLU A 128 -8.37 0.45 7.90
C GLU A 128 -7.47 -0.60 8.57
N ILE A 129 -6.43 -0.19 9.28
CA ILE A 129 -5.62 -1.10 10.10
C ILE A 129 -6.49 -1.75 11.19
N THR A 130 -7.32 -0.96 11.88
CA THR A 130 -8.25 -1.48 12.88
C THR A 130 -9.26 -2.45 12.27
N ASN A 131 -9.88 -2.09 11.13
CA ASN A 131 -10.79 -2.97 10.39
C ASN A 131 -10.13 -4.29 10.00
N PHE A 132 -8.90 -4.24 9.51
CA PHE A 132 -8.12 -5.43 9.16
C PHE A 132 -7.87 -6.34 10.38
N ILE A 133 -7.45 -5.76 11.52
CA ILE A 133 -7.19 -6.51 12.76
C ILE A 133 -8.48 -7.18 13.25
N LEU A 134 -9.59 -6.44 13.31
CA LEU A 134 -10.88 -6.97 13.76
C LEU A 134 -11.39 -8.09 12.85
N ALA A 135 -11.22 -7.93 11.54
CA ALA A 135 -11.60 -8.97 10.58
C ALA A 135 -10.72 -10.22 10.68
N ARG A 136 -9.40 -10.03 10.89
CA ARG A 136 -8.48 -11.16 11.14
C ARG A 136 -8.80 -11.93 12.42
N ALA A 137 -9.25 -11.23 13.45
CA ALA A 137 -9.67 -11.82 14.72
C ALA A 137 -11.10 -12.42 14.65
N ASN A 138 -11.80 -12.35 13.52
CA ASN A 138 -13.20 -12.72 13.33
C ASN A 138 -14.19 -12.00 14.25
N ILE A 139 -13.80 -10.80 14.75
CA ILE A 139 -14.66 -9.98 15.64
C ILE A 139 -15.66 -9.18 14.80
N LYS A 140 -15.18 -8.53 13.73
CA LYS A 140 -16.01 -7.69 12.87
C LYS A 140 -15.48 -7.72 11.44
N ASN A 141 -16.31 -8.14 10.51
CA ASN A 141 -16.02 -8.11 9.07
C ASN A 141 -16.72 -6.93 8.39
N ASN A 142 -16.24 -6.56 7.21
CA ASN A 142 -16.85 -5.55 6.35
C ASN A 142 -16.65 -5.92 4.86
N ASN A 143 -17.14 -5.08 3.94
CA ASN A 143 -17.05 -5.37 2.51
C ASN A 143 -15.60 -5.42 1.99
N VAL A 144 -14.67 -4.68 2.61
CA VAL A 144 -13.23 -4.70 2.24
C VAL A 144 -12.54 -5.95 2.78
N PHE A 145 -12.93 -6.39 4.00
CA PHE A 145 -12.42 -7.58 4.67
C PHE A 145 -13.59 -8.50 5.06
N PRO A 146 -14.17 -9.22 4.08
CA PRO A 146 -15.30 -10.11 4.32
C PRO A 146 -14.89 -11.33 5.15
N LYS A 147 -15.89 -12.02 5.73
CA LYS A 147 -15.64 -13.29 6.39
C LYS A 147 -15.02 -14.27 5.39
N LYS A 148 -13.99 -14.97 5.82
CA LYS A 148 -13.40 -16.06 5.02
C LYS A 148 -14.29 -17.28 5.15
N ASN A 149 -14.69 -17.80 4.04
CA ASN A 149 -15.34 -19.12 3.95
C ASN A 149 -14.30 -20.22 4.13
#